data_094e6a6a83383b321ae1f8b109e80fd7
#
_entry.id   094e6a6a83383b321ae1f8b109e80fd7
#
_cell.length_a   1.000
_cell.length_b   1.000
_cell.length_c   1.000
_cell.angle_alpha   90.00
_cell.angle_beta   90.00
_cell.angle_gamma   90.00
#
_symmetry.space_group_name_H-M   'P 1'
#
loop_
_entity.id
_entity.type
_entity.pdbx_description
1 polymer ?
#
loop_
_entity_poly.entity_id
_entity_poly.type
_entity_poly.pdbx_seq_one_letter_code
_entity_poly.pdbx_strand_id
1 'polypeptide(L)'
;MSDNHASKRIVADTIAGKSGIPVPKGELVLDDDAIKEHFKVSSVDFDTKNAYALDLGVDIIVLPPVYDFSEAFPSIKIPQDEISQWTNMTGFFNFSILDGAFELGIRYYGFEKFLSMILKKSDETKDFIKRVSKINIEALSAISDLGIDGAIIADDIAYQGGLIIRPPLFKDLFLSSLEHQVEHAHKNNLVPFFHSDGNYVSIIDEIVDAGFKGIHCIDQVCKIDLSCLKDYADKICLWGHLDVNHIEKSKTDDGMKLIADEIRKTTNFRGFILGTNSGIFPGMDVMQLKKIYDYIAKESER
;
A
#
# COMPACT_ATOMS: atom_id res chain seq x y z
N MET A 1 12.58 -5.94 -28.00
CA MET A 1 11.47 -5.30 -27.28
C MET A 1 11.21 -6.20 -26.10
N SER A 2 11.87 -5.94 -24.96
CA SER A 2 11.64 -6.68 -23.72
C SER A 2 10.22 -6.35 -23.24
N ASP A 3 9.58 -7.36 -22.72
CA ASP A 3 8.16 -7.42 -22.35
C ASP A 3 7.80 -6.28 -21.36
N ASN A 4 7.41 -5.13 -21.88
CA ASN A 4 7.03 -3.94 -21.08
C ASN A 4 5.82 -4.19 -20.15
N HIS A 5 5.26 -5.41 -20.18
CA HIS A 5 4.09 -5.80 -19.37
C HIS A 5 4.40 -6.92 -18.37
N ALA A 6 5.67 -7.29 -18.20
CA ALA A 6 6.03 -8.41 -17.33
C ALA A 6 5.66 -8.13 -15.86
N SER A 7 6.04 -6.98 -15.31
CA SER A 7 5.76 -6.59 -13.91
C SER A 7 4.27 -6.49 -13.64
N LYS A 8 3.52 -5.80 -14.51
CA LYS A 8 2.05 -5.66 -14.38
C LYS A 8 1.36 -7.04 -14.33
N ARG A 9 1.78 -7.97 -15.19
CA ARG A 9 1.24 -9.33 -15.22
C ARG A 9 1.61 -10.12 -13.98
N ILE A 10 2.87 -10.06 -13.55
CA ILE A 10 3.35 -10.77 -12.35
C ILE A 10 2.54 -10.35 -11.12
N VAL A 11 2.37 -9.04 -10.91
CA VAL A 11 1.59 -8.51 -9.79
C VAL A 11 0.12 -8.94 -9.87
N ALA A 12 -0.51 -8.79 -11.04
CA ALA A 12 -1.90 -9.20 -11.24
C ALA A 12 -2.12 -10.70 -10.99
N ASP A 13 -1.22 -11.54 -11.48
CA ASP A 13 -1.27 -13.00 -11.30
C ASP A 13 -1.04 -13.39 -9.84
N THR A 14 -0.14 -12.69 -9.12
CA THR A 14 0.08 -12.85 -7.68
C THR A 14 -1.16 -12.50 -6.88
N ILE A 15 -1.79 -11.36 -7.13
CA ILE A 15 -3.04 -10.95 -6.45
C ILE A 15 -4.17 -11.93 -6.72
N ALA A 16 -4.22 -12.50 -7.93
CA ALA A 16 -5.19 -13.52 -8.30
C ALA A 16 -4.93 -14.89 -7.63
N GLY A 17 -3.78 -15.07 -6.96
CA GLY A 17 -3.41 -16.32 -6.29
C GLY A 17 -2.97 -17.42 -7.23
N LYS A 18 -2.37 -17.09 -8.37
CA LYS A 18 -1.80 -18.06 -9.28
C LYS A 18 -0.49 -18.62 -8.71
N SER A 19 -0.29 -19.93 -8.86
CA SER A 19 0.94 -20.61 -8.43
C SER A 19 2.08 -20.46 -9.45
N GLY A 20 3.32 -20.61 -8.97
CA GLY A 20 4.51 -20.58 -9.82
C GLY A 20 4.86 -19.19 -10.36
N ILE A 21 4.37 -18.14 -9.73
CA ILE A 21 4.68 -16.74 -10.05
C ILE A 21 5.87 -16.29 -9.19
N PRO A 22 6.89 -15.64 -9.79
CA PRO A 22 7.95 -15.01 -9.00
C PRO A 22 7.35 -14.00 -7.99
N VAL A 23 7.97 -13.88 -6.82
CA VAL A 23 7.52 -12.91 -5.80
C VAL A 23 7.74 -11.50 -6.33
N PRO A 24 6.65 -10.73 -6.62
CA PRO A 24 6.79 -9.35 -7.06
C PRO A 24 7.27 -8.45 -5.92
N LYS A 25 7.87 -7.34 -6.28
CA LYS A 25 8.41 -6.35 -5.35
C LYS A 25 7.69 -5.02 -5.52
N GLY A 26 7.37 -4.38 -4.41
CA GLY A 26 6.69 -3.08 -4.43
C GLY A 26 6.99 -2.27 -3.18
N GLU A 27 7.04 -0.96 -3.38
CA GLU A 27 7.21 0.01 -2.32
C GLU A 27 6.03 0.98 -2.30
N LEU A 28 5.53 1.28 -1.10
CA LEU A 28 4.41 2.23 -0.97
C LEU A 28 4.85 3.64 -1.37
N VAL A 29 6.09 4.01 -1.04
CA VAL A 29 6.68 5.31 -1.34
C VAL A 29 8.06 5.13 -1.95
N LEU A 30 8.34 5.83 -3.03
CA LEU A 30 9.67 6.10 -3.56
C LEU A 30 9.94 7.59 -3.38
N ASP A 31 10.56 7.96 -2.25
CA ASP A 31 10.76 9.35 -1.87
C ASP A 31 11.77 10.05 -2.79
N ASP A 32 11.44 11.27 -3.24
CA ASP A 32 12.27 12.01 -4.18
C ASP A 32 13.63 12.40 -3.60
N ASP A 33 13.73 12.65 -2.29
CA ASP A 33 15.02 12.98 -1.67
C ASP A 33 15.91 11.73 -1.55
N ALA A 34 15.32 10.55 -1.32
CA ALA A 34 16.06 9.28 -1.39
C ALA A 34 16.58 9.01 -2.82
N ILE A 35 15.79 9.31 -3.85
CA ILE A 35 16.21 9.21 -5.25
C ILE A 35 17.35 10.19 -5.57
N LYS A 36 17.26 11.44 -5.09
CA LYS A 36 18.32 12.45 -5.24
C LYS A 36 19.62 12.00 -4.58
N GLU A 37 19.55 11.44 -3.37
CA GLU A 37 20.73 10.89 -2.67
C GLU A 37 21.38 9.75 -3.47
N HIS A 38 20.56 8.83 -3.99
CA HIS A 38 21.03 7.66 -4.73
C HIS A 38 21.75 8.03 -6.03
N PHE A 39 21.13 8.86 -6.87
CA PHE A 39 21.69 9.25 -8.16
C PHE A 39 22.56 10.51 -8.12
N LYS A 40 22.65 11.20 -6.96
CA LYS A 40 23.37 12.46 -6.79
C LYS A 40 22.89 13.55 -7.76
N VAL A 41 21.59 13.66 -7.92
CA VAL A 41 20.92 14.65 -8.77
C VAL A 41 20.23 15.73 -7.91
N SER A 42 19.98 16.89 -8.47
CA SER A 42 19.33 18.02 -7.77
C SER A 42 17.82 18.03 -7.86
N SER A 43 17.26 17.29 -8.84
CA SER A 43 15.82 17.20 -9.07
C SER A 43 15.45 15.79 -9.55
N VAL A 44 14.22 15.39 -9.29
CA VAL A 44 13.64 14.13 -9.76
C VAL A 44 12.53 14.46 -10.75
N ASP A 45 12.65 13.91 -11.93
CA ASP A 45 11.62 13.92 -12.97
C ASP A 45 11.14 12.47 -13.21
N PHE A 46 10.22 12.30 -14.15
CA PHE A 46 9.69 10.99 -14.51
C PHE A 46 10.80 10.00 -14.91
N ASP A 47 11.73 10.41 -15.76
CA ASP A 47 12.79 9.53 -16.27
C ASP A 47 13.72 9.09 -15.14
N THR A 48 14.07 9.99 -14.23
CA THR A 48 14.89 9.72 -13.04
C THR A 48 14.17 8.73 -12.11
N LYS A 49 12.89 8.96 -11.83
CA LYS A 49 12.09 8.08 -10.97
C LYS A 49 11.87 6.70 -11.59
N ASN A 50 11.62 6.65 -12.89
CA ASN A 50 11.50 5.41 -13.64
C ASN A 50 12.83 4.62 -13.65
N ALA A 51 13.96 5.29 -13.87
CA ALA A 51 15.27 4.66 -13.81
C ALA A 51 15.56 4.10 -12.40
N TYR A 52 15.17 4.80 -11.35
CA TYR A 52 15.31 4.32 -9.97
C TYR A 52 14.45 3.09 -9.69
N ALA A 53 13.19 3.09 -10.10
CA ALA A 53 12.29 1.95 -9.94
C ALA A 53 12.83 0.69 -10.67
N LEU A 54 13.35 0.88 -11.89
CA LEU A 54 13.98 -0.19 -12.67
C LEU A 54 15.27 -0.68 -12.02
N ASP A 55 16.13 0.21 -11.54
CA ASP A 55 17.38 -0.17 -10.86
C ASP A 55 17.10 -0.94 -9.57
N LEU A 56 16.11 -0.53 -8.80
CA LEU A 56 15.70 -1.24 -7.59
C LEU A 56 15.03 -2.58 -7.89
N GLY A 57 14.44 -2.73 -9.09
CA GLY A 57 13.75 -3.94 -9.53
C GLY A 57 12.37 -4.10 -8.91
N VAL A 58 11.66 -3.00 -8.62
CA VAL A 58 10.26 -3.05 -8.19
C VAL A 58 9.32 -3.32 -9.36
N ASP A 59 8.15 -3.86 -9.06
CA ASP A 59 7.10 -4.21 -10.02
C ASP A 59 5.88 -3.30 -9.90
N ILE A 60 5.86 -2.45 -8.86
CA ILE A 60 4.72 -1.60 -8.49
C ILE A 60 5.18 -0.15 -8.40
N ILE A 61 4.33 0.76 -8.88
CA ILE A 61 4.42 2.19 -8.64
C ILE A 61 3.14 2.65 -7.94
N VAL A 62 3.29 3.49 -6.92
CA VAL A 62 2.17 4.10 -6.20
C VAL A 62 2.12 5.60 -6.51
N LEU A 63 0.97 6.06 -6.98
CA LEU A 63 0.74 7.42 -7.47
C LEU A 63 -0.32 8.10 -6.59
N PRO A 64 0.09 8.96 -5.64
CA PRO A 64 -0.86 9.63 -4.76
C PRO A 64 -1.56 10.79 -5.48
N PRO A 65 -2.84 11.07 -5.17
CA PRO A 65 -3.46 12.33 -5.54
C PRO A 65 -2.95 13.48 -4.67
N VAL A 66 -3.30 14.69 -5.05
CA VAL A 66 -3.02 15.89 -4.27
C VAL A 66 -4.27 16.30 -3.51
N TYR A 67 -4.14 16.45 -2.19
CA TYR A 67 -5.23 16.94 -1.34
C TYR A 67 -5.12 18.46 -1.15
N ASP A 68 -6.25 19.15 -1.32
CA ASP A 68 -6.37 20.60 -1.05
C ASP A 68 -7.26 20.81 0.18
N PHE A 69 -6.71 21.46 1.20
CA PHE A 69 -7.36 21.77 2.46
C PHE A 69 -7.73 23.26 2.60
N SER A 70 -7.62 24.04 1.53
CA SER A 70 -7.86 25.47 1.55
C SER A 70 -9.36 25.85 1.67
N GLU A 71 -10.24 24.91 1.35
CA GLU A 71 -11.68 25.12 1.40
C GLU A 71 -12.33 24.54 2.67
N ALA A 72 -13.64 24.78 2.83
CA ALA A 72 -14.44 24.31 3.97
C ALA A 72 -14.57 22.77 4.06
N PHE A 73 -14.05 22.03 3.07
CA PHE A 73 -13.95 20.58 3.06
C PHE A 73 -12.80 20.17 2.12
N PRO A 74 -12.02 19.12 2.46
CA PRO A 74 -10.94 18.65 1.60
C PRO A 74 -11.43 18.27 0.20
N SER A 75 -10.64 18.60 -0.79
CA SER A 75 -10.84 18.14 -2.17
C SER A 75 -9.65 17.34 -2.67
N ILE A 76 -9.89 16.49 -3.68
CA ILE A 76 -8.90 15.62 -4.30
C ILE A 76 -8.64 16.11 -5.72
N LYS A 77 -7.38 16.36 -6.04
CA LYS A 77 -6.91 16.64 -7.39
C LYS A 77 -6.08 15.47 -7.91
N ILE A 78 -6.50 14.91 -9.02
CA ILE A 78 -5.80 13.81 -9.69
C ILE A 78 -4.72 14.39 -10.61
N PRO A 79 -3.43 14.00 -10.45
CA PRO A 79 -2.33 14.46 -11.31
C PRO A 79 -2.35 13.70 -12.66
N GLN A 80 -3.26 14.07 -13.54
CA GLN A 80 -3.58 13.31 -14.76
C GLN A 80 -2.37 13.10 -15.68
N ASP A 81 -1.53 14.13 -15.86
CA ASP A 81 -0.36 14.06 -16.74
C ASP A 81 0.67 13.05 -16.18
N GLU A 82 0.95 13.10 -14.89
CA GLU A 82 1.86 12.17 -14.22
C GLU A 82 1.34 10.73 -14.29
N ILE A 83 0.08 10.51 -13.93
CA ILE A 83 -0.54 9.17 -14.01
C ILE A 83 -0.48 8.65 -15.45
N SER A 84 -0.83 9.47 -16.44
CA SER A 84 -0.81 9.08 -17.85
C SER A 84 0.59 8.73 -18.35
N GLN A 85 1.65 9.37 -17.84
CA GLN A 85 3.02 8.96 -18.14
C GLN A 85 3.30 7.55 -17.63
N TRP A 86 2.99 7.27 -16.35
CA TRP A 86 3.24 5.95 -15.77
C TRP A 86 2.41 4.84 -16.42
N THR A 87 1.13 5.05 -16.64
CA THR A 87 0.23 4.03 -17.20
C THR A 87 0.47 3.73 -18.66
N ASN A 88 0.91 4.72 -19.46
CA ASN A 88 1.12 4.56 -20.91
C ASN A 88 2.56 4.24 -21.31
N MET A 89 3.56 4.65 -20.50
CA MET A 89 4.97 4.57 -20.88
C MET A 89 5.74 3.45 -20.17
N THR A 90 5.15 2.83 -19.14
CA THR A 90 5.82 1.79 -18.35
C THR A 90 5.03 0.49 -18.31
N GLY A 91 5.67 -0.57 -17.78
CA GLY A 91 5.06 -1.88 -17.59
C GLY A 91 4.78 -2.22 -16.13
N PHE A 92 4.89 -1.25 -15.21
CA PHE A 92 4.60 -1.45 -13.80
C PHE A 92 3.11 -1.65 -13.56
N PHE A 93 2.78 -2.34 -12.46
CA PHE A 93 1.45 -2.32 -11.90
C PHE A 93 1.27 -1.01 -11.12
N ASN A 94 0.31 -0.20 -11.50
CA ASN A 94 0.13 1.13 -10.94
C ASN A 94 -1.00 1.13 -9.92
N PHE A 95 -0.69 1.46 -8.67
CA PHE A 95 -1.68 1.80 -7.65
C PHE A 95 -1.84 3.32 -7.52
N SER A 96 -3.03 3.76 -7.13
CA SER A 96 -3.20 5.07 -6.50
C SER A 96 -3.59 4.88 -5.05
N ILE A 97 -3.09 5.74 -4.15
CA ILE A 97 -3.37 5.68 -2.72
C ILE A 97 -4.29 6.84 -2.32
N LEU A 98 -5.41 6.52 -1.71
CA LEU A 98 -6.42 7.48 -1.25
C LEU A 98 -6.52 7.42 0.27
N ASP A 99 -6.50 8.59 0.94
CA ASP A 99 -6.76 8.65 2.37
C ASP A 99 -8.19 8.18 2.67
N GLY A 100 -8.33 7.27 3.63
CA GLY A 100 -9.61 6.91 4.20
C GLY A 100 -10.18 8.02 5.08
N ALA A 101 -11.36 7.78 5.64
CA ALA A 101 -12.05 8.82 6.39
C ALA A 101 -11.40 9.10 7.75
N PHE A 102 -10.71 8.13 8.35
CA PHE A 102 -9.99 8.34 9.60
C PHE A 102 -8.75 9.19 9.38
N GLU A 103 -7.90 8.82 8.42
CA GLU A 103 -6.68 9.56 8.07
C GLU A 103 -7.01 10.99 7.63
N LEU A 104 -7.94 11.14 6.69
CA LEU A 104 -8.32 12.46 6.19
C LEU A 104 -8.96 13.34 7.29
N GLY A 105 -9.70 12.72 8.22
CA GLY A 105 -10.27 13.41 9.36
C GLY A 105 -9.21 13.93 10.34
N ILE A 106 -8.16 13.14 10.60
CA ILE A 106 -7.03 13.58 11.42
C ILE A 106 -6.27 14.72 10.73
N ARG A 107 -6.02 14.62 9.43
CA ARG A 107 -5.33 15.68 8.66
C ARG A 107 -6.14 16.99 8.61
N TYR A 108 -7.46 16.90 8.53
CA TYR A 108 -8.33 18.07 8.40
C TYR A 108 -8.68 18.72 9.75
N TYR A 109 -9.08 17.93 10.75
CA TYR A 109 -9.50 18.45 12.05
C TYR A 109 -8.40 18.49 13.11
N GLY A 110 -7.32 17.73 12.92
CA GLY A 110 -6.34 17.40 13.93
C GLY A 110 -6.77 16.21 14.79
N PHE A 111 -5.79 15.48 15.32
CA PHE A 111 -5.97 14.21 16.02
C PHE A 111 -6.97 14.28 17.19
N GLU A 112 -6.73 15.18 18.14
CA GLU A 112 -7.56 15.29 19.37
C GLU A 112 -9.01 15.66 19.06
N LYS A 113 -9.20 16.63 18.16
CA LYS A 113 -10.54 17.10 17.79
C LYS A 113 -11.32 16.00 17.09
N PHE A 114 -10.70 15.33 16.10
CA PHE A 114 -11.38 14.29 15.33
C PHE A 114 -11.73 13.09 16.21
N LEU A 115 -10.83 12.65 17.10
CA LEU A 115 -11.14 11.59 18.07
C LEU A 115 -12.32 11.98 19.00
N SER A 116 -12.35 13.21 19.48
CA SER A 116 -13.48 13.69 20.29
C SER A 116 -14.82 13.64 19.52
N MET A 117 -14.80 13.99 18.24
CA MET A 117 -15.96 13.90 17.35
C MET A 117 -16.41 12.45 17.14
N ILE A 118 -15.47 11.53 16.89
CA ILE A 118 -15.72 10.09 16.75
C ILE A 118 -16.37 9.52 18.02
N LEU A 119 -15.78 9.80 19.20
CA LEU A 119 -16.29 9.28 20.47
C LEU A 119 -17.69 9.76 20.79
N LYS A 120 -18.05 10.96 20.38
CA LYS A 120 -19.41 11.52 20.52
C LYS A 120 -20.38 10.98 19.48
N LYS A 121 -19.89 10.31 18.43
CA LYS A 121 -20.68 9.87 17.27
C LYS A 121 -21.53 11.01 16.70
N SER A 122 -20.96 12.21 16.62
CA SER A 122 -21.68 13.40 16.19
C SER A 122 -22.21 13.26 14.77
N ASP A 123 -23.29 13.94 14.45
CA ASP A 123 -23.82 13.97 13.07
C ASP A 123 -22.79 14.60 12.11
N GLU A 124 -22.00 15.55 12.60
CA GLU A 124 -20.88 16.14 11.86
C GLU A 124 -19.82 15.05 11.49
N THR A 125 -19.50 14.13 12.40
CA THR A 125 -18.59 13.01 12.12
C THR A 125 -19.13 12.10 11.02
N LYS A 126 -20.40 11.74 11.12
CA LYS A 126 -21.05 10.86 10.12
C LYS A 126 -21.13 11.53 8.75
N ASP A 127 -21.48 12.83 8.73
CA ASP A 127 -21.50 13.61 7.48
C ASP A 127 -20.10 13.71 6.87
N PHE A 128 -19.07 13.96 7.68
CA PHE A 128 -17.68 13.99 7.22
C PHE A 128 -17.28 12.66 6.57
N ILE A 129 -17.48 11.54 7.25
CA ILE A 129 -17.15 10.20 6.73
C ILE A 129 -17.86 9.92 5.40
N LYS A 130 -19.16 10.24 5.31
CA LYS A 130 -19.94 10.10 4.09
C LYS A 130 -19.40 10.96 2.94
N ARG A 131 -19.01 12.20 3.22
CA ARG A 131 -18.43 13.11 2.21
C ARG A 131 -17.07 12.63 1.74
N VAL A 132 -16.21 12.11 2.64
CA VAL A 132 -14.93 11.49 2.26
C VAL A 132 -15.18 10.28 1.34
N SER A 133 -16.12 9.40 1.70
CA SER A 133 -16.49 8.28 0.81
C SER A 133 -16.89 8.77 -0.58
N LYS A 134 -17.65 9.84 -0.67
CA LYS A 134 -18.10 10.40 -1.95
C LYS A 134 -16.93 10.91 -2.79
N ILE A 135 -16.02 11.72 -2.24
CA ILE A 135 -14.87 12.24 -2.99
C ILE A 135 -13.91 11.11 -3.41
N ASN A 136 -13.73 10.08 -2.57
CA ASN A 136 -12.93 8.92 -2.93
C ASN A 136 -13.58 8.11 -4.07
N ILE A 137 -14.89 7.95 -4.07
CA ILE A 137 -15.63 7.28 -5.16
C ILE A 137 -15.45 8.05 -6.49
N GLU A 138 -15.51 9.38 -6.47
CA GLU A 138 -15.23 10.20 -7.64
C GLU A 138 -13.76 10.06 -8.10
N ALA A 139 -12.82 10.03 -7.17
CA ALA A 139 -11.41 9.81 -7.45
C ALA A 139 -11.14 8.41 -8.03
N LEU A 140 -11.76 7.35 -7.48
CA LEU A 140 -11.65 5.98 -7.99
C LEU A 140 -12.10 5.87 -9.46
N SER A 141 -13.17 6.55 -9.84
CA SER A 141 -13.59 6.60 -11.24
C SER A 141 -12.54 7.31 -12.12
N ALA A 142 -12.05 8.47 -11.67
CA ALA A 142 -11.09 9.26 -12.44
C ALA A 142 -9.75 8.54 -12.64
N ILE A 143 -9.22 7.84 -11.62
CA ILE A 143 -7.96 7.09 -11.74
C ILE A 143 -8.11 5.84 -12.62
N SER A 144 -9.29 5.18 -12.59
CA SER A 144 -9.59 4.06 -13.49
C SER A 144 -9.57 4.49 -14.95
N ASP A 145 -10.19 5.64 -15.27
CA ASP A 145 -10.20 6.20 -16.63
C ASP A 145 -8.78 6.52 -17.14
N LEU A 146 -7.82 6.73 -16.24
CA LEU A 146 -6.41 6.97 -16.55
C LEU A 146 -5.57 5.69 -16.63
N GLY A 147 -6.18 4.50 -16.47
CA GLY A 147 -5.51 3.22 -16.61
C GLY A 147 -4.74 2.74 -15.36
N ILE A 148 -5.03 3.27 -14.18
CA ILE A 148 -4.57 2.74 -12.90
C ILE A 148 -5.12 1.31 -12.72
N ASP A 149 -4.31 0.42 -12.14
CA ASP A 149 -4.65 -1.00 -11.96
C ASP A 149 -5.30 -1.30 -10.61
N GLY A 150 -4.94 -0.55 -9.58
CA GLY A 150 -5.46 -0.77 -8.23
C GLY A 150 -5.55 0.51 -7.41
N ALA A 151 -6.32 0.44 -6.34
CA ALA A 151 -6.47 1.54 -5.39
C ALA A 151 -6.18 1.06 -3.97
N ILE A 152 -5.35 1.79 -3.25
CA ILE A 152 -5.08 1.60 -1.83
C ILE A 152 -5.95 2.60 -1.09
N ILE A 153 -6.79 2.11 -0.17
CA ILE A 153 -7.49 2.97 0.80
C ILE A 153 -6.67 2.95 2.08
N ALA A 154 -6.02 4.06 2.38
CA ALA A 154 -5.11 4.21 3.50
C ALA A 154 -5.83 4.87 4.68
N ASP A 155 -5.95 4.14 5.77
CA ASP A 155 -6.58 4.61 7.00
C ASP A 155 -5.71 4.19 8.19
N ASP A 156 -4.82 5.08 8.67
CA ASP A 156 -3.93 4.80 9.80
C ASP A 156 -4.69 4.79 11.12
N ILE A 157 -5.56 3.78 11.26
CA ILE A 157 -6.51 3.61 12.34
C ILE A 157 -5.94 2.85 13.55
N ALA A 158 -4.68 2.42 13.45
CA ALA A 158 -4.02 1.60 14.45
C ALA A 158 -2.66 2.18 14.86
N TYR A 159 -2.14 1.66 15.97
CA TYR A 159 -0.80 1.90 16.49
C TYR A 159 -0.22 0.58 16.99
N GLN A 160 0.99 0.57 17.55
CA GLN A 160 1.65 -0.66 18.02
C GLN A 160 0.79 -1.52 18.97
N GLY A 161 -0.06 -0.89 19.79
CA GLY A 161 -0.89 -1.58 20.80
C GLY A 161 -2.24 -2.09 20.30
N GLY A 162 -2.65 -1.77 19.07
CA GLY A 162 -3.94 -2.10 18.50
C GLY A 162 -4.62 -0.92 17.84
N LEU A 163 -5.94 -0.96 17.70
CA LEU A 163 -6.70 0.14 17.13
C LEU A 163 -6.70 1.39 18.02
N ILE A 164 -6.67 2.57 17.40
CA ILE A 164 -6.85 3.87 18.07
C ILE A 164 -8.29 4.02 18.56
N ILE A 165 -9.25 3.48 17.81
CA ILE A 165 -10.67 3.41 18.20
C ILE A 165 -11.10 1.96 18.38
N ARG A 166 -12.09 1.70 19.25
CA ARG A 166 -12.56 0.34 19.51
C ARG A 166 -13.19 -0.29 18.26
N PRO A 167 -13.00 -1.62 18.00
CA PRO A 167 -13.60 -2.30 16.85
C PRO A 167 -15.11 -2.04 16.65
N PRO A 168 -15.97 -2.03 17.69
CA PRO A 168 -17.37 -1.71 17.50
C PRO A 168 -17.62 -0.30 16.96
N LEU A 169 -16.76 0.66 17.32
CA LEU A 169 -16.88 2.04 16.85
C LEU A 169 -16.40 2.18 15.39
N PHE A 170 -15.37 1.44 15.02
CA PHE A 170 -14.95 1.30 13.63
C PHE A 170 -16.07 0.74 12.76
N LYS A 171 -16.68 -0.36 13.18
CA LYS A 171 -17.81 -0.99 12.47
C LYS A 171 -19.00 -0.04 12.28
N ASP A 172 -19.34 0.69 13.33
CA ASP A 172 -20.51 1.58 13.34
C ASP A 172 -20.32 2.84 12.46
N LEU A 173 -19.09 3.37 12.38
CA LEU A 173 -18.85 4.65 11.71
C LEU A 173 -18.14 4.52 10.36
N PHE A 174 -17.17 3.62 10.22
CA PHE A 174 -16.24 3.61 9.08
C PHE A 174 -16.48 2.45 8.10
N LEU A 175 -16.90 1.27 8.59
CA LEU A 175 -16.95 0.06 7.77
C LEU A 175 -17.81 0.23 6.52
N SER A 176 -19.04 0.76 6.65
CA SER A 176 -19.91 0.97 5.49
C SER A 176 -19.33 1.92 4.45
N SER A 177 -18.54 2.92 4.87
CA SER A 177 -17.83 3.82 3.96
C SER A 177 -16.73 3.07 3.17
N LEU A 178 -15.99 2.17 3.83
CA LEU A 178 -14.99 1.34 3.19
C LEU A 178 -15.63 0.36 2.21
N GLU A 179 -16.70 -0.33 2.60
CA GLU A 179 -17.45 -1.25 1.75
C GLU A 179 -17.92 -0.59 0.45
N HIS A 180 -18.47 0.63 0.54
CA HIS A 180 -18.90 1.39 -0.65
C HIS A 180 -17.72 1.74 -1.57
N GLN A 181 -16.57 2.12 -1.02
CA GLN A 181 -15.39 2.42 -1.81
C GLN A 181 -14.83 1.16 -2.48
N VAL A 182 -14.78 0.04 -1.77
CA VAL A 182 -14.34 -1.26 -2.30
C VAL A 182 -15.27 -1.75 -3.43
N GLU A 183 -16.59 -1.69 -3.22
CA GLU A 183 -17.57 -2.03 -4.26
C GLU A 183 -17.39 -1.17 -5.52
N HIS A 184 -17.12 0.12 -5.33
CA HIS A 184 -16.91 1.05 -6.43
C HIS A 184 -15.57 0.80 -7.15
N ALA A 185 -14.51 0.49 -6.43
CA ALA A 185 -13.24 0.07 -7.00
C ALA A 185 -13.42 -1.16 -7.90
N HIS A 186 -14.12 -2.19 -7.43
CA HIS A 186 -14.43 -3.37 -8.24
C HIS A 186 -15.25 -3.05 -9.49
N LYS A 187 -16.26 -2.17 -9.40
CA LYS A 187 -17.06 -1.75 -10.56
C LYS A 187 -16.23 -1.04 -11.62
N ASN A 188 -15.15 -0.38 -11.22
CA ASN A 188 -14.21 0.30 -12.11
C ASN A 188 -12.98 -0.56 -12.46
N ASN A 189 -13.02 -1.87 -12.23
CA ASN A 189 -11.91 -2.80 -12.47
C ASN A 189 -10.61 -2.46 -11.75
N LEU A 190 -10.67 -1.69 -10.65
CA LEU A 190 -9.54 -1.45 -9.77
C LEU A 190 -9.42 -2.56 -8.74
N VAL A 191 -8.19 -2.95 -8.42
CA VAL A 191 -7.91 -3.90 -7.35
C VAL A 191 -7.80 -3.15 -6.02
N PRO A 192 -8.77 -3.30 -5.07
CA PRO A 192 -8.73 -2.58 -3.80
C PRO A 192 -7.77 -3.23 -2.80
N PHE A 193 -6.87 -2.43 -2.23
CA PHE A 193 -6.01 -2.78 -1.10
C PHE A 193 -6.34 -1.89 0.10
N PHE A 194 -6.24 -2.47 1.29
CA PHE A 194 -6.30 -1.70 2.54
C PHE A 194 -4.89 -1.43 3.04
N HIS A 195 -4.66 -0.22 3.54
CA HIS A 195 -3.42 0.12 4.24
C HIS A 195 -3.74 0.74 5.60
N SER A 196 -3.02 0.31 6.60
CA SER A 196 -2.90 0.99 7.89
C SER A 196 -1.57 0.63 8.50
N ASP A 197 -0.87 1.61 9.00
CA ASP A 197 0.20 1.37 9.96
C ASP A 197 -0.38 0.84 11.28
N GLY A 198 0.48 0.23 12.11
CA GLY A 198 0.08 -0.29 13.41
C GLY A 198 -0.63 -1.66 13.38
N ASN A 199 -1.16 -2.07 14.54
CA ASN A 199 -1.78 -3.38 14.71
C ASN A 199 -3.29 -3.33 14.48
N TYR A 200 -3.71 -3.63 13.27
CA TYR A 200 -5.12 -3.66 12.83
C TYR A 200 -5.74 -5.07 12.83
N VAL A 201 -5.06 -6.09 13.35
CA VAL A 201 -5.53 -7.49 13.31
C VAL A 201 -6.95 -7.67 13.87
N SER A 202 -7.36 -6.83 14.83
CA SER A 202 -8.70 -6.93 15.44
C SER A 202 -9.87 -6.53 14.51
N ILE A 203 -9.59 -6.03 13.31
CA ILE A 203 -10.59 -5.71 12.28
C ILE A 203 -10.30 -6.38 10.94
N ILE A 204 -9.39 -7.35 10.90
CA ILE A 204 -9.00 -7.98 9.64
C ILE A 204 -10.15 -8.77 8.99
N ASP A 205 -11.01 -9.37 9.79
CA ASP A 205 -12.23 -10.04 9.27
C ASP A 205 -13.10 -9.05 8.50
N GLU A 206 -13.32 -7.86 9.05
CA GLU A 206 -14.11 -6.80 8.42
C GLU A 206 -13.46 -6.31 7.12
N ILE A 207 -12.13 -6.20 7.08
CA ILE A 207 -11.39 -5.80 5.87
C ILE A 207 -11.52 -6.86 4.77
N VAL A 208 -11.37 -8.14 5.13
CA VAL A 208 -11.53 -9.26 4.19
C VAL A 208 -12.97 -9.35 3.69
N ASP A 209 -13.94 -9.25 4.59
CA ASP A 209 -15.37 -9.36 4.27
C ASP A 209 -15.87 -8.16 3.45
N ALA A 210 -15.29 -6.97 3.63
CA ALA A 210 -15.55 -5.80 2.78
C ALA A 210 -15.12 -6.00 1.32
N GLY A 211 -14.29 -7.02 1.03
CA GLY A 211 -13.92 -7.40 -0.32
C GLY A 211 -12.59 -6.84 -0.82
N PHE A 212 -11.75 -6.32 0.06
CA PHE A 212 -10.37 -5.97 -0.29
C PHE A 212 -9.62 -7.19 -0.83
N LYS A 213 -8.74 -6.98 -1.79
CA LYS A 213 -7.93 -8.04 -2.44
C LYS A 213 -6.53 -8.15 -1.87
N GLY A 214 -6.09 -7.15 -1.12
CA GLY A 214 -4.80 -7.15 -0.45
C GLY A 214 -4.77 -6.20 0.73
N ILE A 215 -3.75 -6.39 1.57
CA ILE A 215 -3.44 -5.55 2.71
C ILE A 215 -1.95 -5.17 2.73
N HIS A 216 -1.69 -3.96 3.13
CA HIS A 216 -0.41 -3.36 3.50
C HIS A 216 -0.65 -2.56 4.81
N CYS A 217 0.18 -2.47 5.81
CA CYS A 217 1.53 -2.88 6.00
C CYS A 217 1.57 -4.12 6.93
N ILE A 218 2.63 -4.95 6.85
CA ILE A 218 2.85 -6.07 7.77
C ILE A 218 4.05 -5.70 8.63
N ASP A 219 3.80 -5.15 9.82
CA ASP A 219 4.82 -4.59 10.69
C ASP A 219 5.06 -5.44 11.94
N GLN A 220 6.21 -6.11 11.98
CA GLN A 220 6.61 -6.95 13.13
C GLN A 220 6.83 -6.13 14.41
N VAL A 221 7.23 -4.86 14.31
CA VAL A 221 7.35 -3.96 15.47
C VAL A 221 5.98 -3.72 16.10
N CYS A 222 4.94 -3.68 15.27
CA CYS A 222 3.54 -3.60 15.68
C CYS A 222 2.91 -4.97 15.99
N LYS A 223 3.72 -6.04 16.10
CA LYS A 223 3.28 -7.41 16.41
C LYS A 223 2.37 -8.00 15.32
N ILE A 224 2.49 -7.54 14.09
CA ILE A 224 1.93 -8.19 12.93
C ILE A 224 3.07 -8.85 12.18
N ASP A 225 3.07 -10.17 12.16
CA ASP A 225 3.97 -10.97 11.34
C ASP A 225 3.16 -11.90 10.42
N LEU A 226 3.85 -12.58 9.53
CA LEU A 226 3.21 -13.51 8.60
C LEU A 226 2.45 -14.66 9.30
N SER A 227 2.80 -14.98 10.54
CA SER A 227 2.11 -16.03 11.32
C SER A 227 0.75 -15.56 11.84
N CYS A 228 0.63 -14.29 12.21
CA CYS A 228 -0.64 -13.67 12.62
C CYS A 228 -1.67 -13.63 11.49
N LEU A 229 -1.20 -13.58 10.25
CA LEU A 229 -2.02 -13.44 9.05
C LEU A 229 -2.27 -14.77 8.32
N LYS A 230 -1.77 -15.89 8.88
CA LYS A 230 -1.85 -17.21 8.24
C LYS A 230 -3.28 -17.62 7.86
N ASP A 231 -4.26 -17.35 8.71
CA ASP A 231 -5.66 -17.73 8.50
C ASP A 231 -6.37 -16.88 7.41
N TYR A 232 -5.70 -15.83 6.96
CA TYR A 232 -6.18 -14.92 5.91
C TYR A 232 -5.37 -15.02 4.61
N ALA A 233 -4.24 -15.70 4.65
CA ALA A 233 -3.27 -15.76 3.57
C ALA A 233 -3.79 -16.45 2.29
N ASP A 234 -4.85 -17.26 2.39
CA ASP A 234 -5.57 -17.86 1.27
C ASP A 234 -6.73 -17.00 0.73
N LYS A 235 -7.08 -15.93 1.44
CA LYS A 235 -8.21 -15.06 1.14
C LYS A 235 -7.78 -13.74 0.52
N ILE A 236 -6.63 -13.19 0.93
CA ILE A 236 -6.17 -11.85 0.61
C ILE A 236 -4.67 -11.84 0.30
N CYS A 237 -4.25 -11.00 -0.64
CA CYS A 237 -2.84 -10.80 -0.94
C CYS A 237 -2.18 -9.99 0.18
N LEU A 238 -1.01 -10.43 0.63
CA LEU A 238 -0.23 -9.74 1.66
C LEU A 238 0.89 -8.93 1.02
N TRP A 239 1.10 -7.68 1.44
CA TRP A 239 2.16 -6.82 0.96
C TRP A 239 2.99 -6.25 2.13
N GLY A 240 4.26 -6.41 2.10
CA GLY A 240 5.24 -6.02 3.11
C GLY A 240 6.36 -7.06 3.11
N HIS A 241 7.14 -7.22 4.10
CA HIS A 241 7.09 -7.03 5.54
C HIS A 241 8.46 -6.57 6.07
N LEU A 242 9.33 -6.12 5.14
CA LEU A 242 10.68 -5.74 5.50
C LEU A 242 10.69 -4.46 6.34
N ASP A 243 11.50 -4.46 7.38
CA ASP A 243 11.81 -3.28 8.20
C ASP A 243 13.32 -3.02 8.20
N VAL A 244 13.74 -1.97 8.87
CA VAL A 244 15.16 -1.61 9.02
C VAL A 244 15.98 -2.74 9.64
N ASN A 245 15.39 -3.53 10.54
CA ASN A 245 16.09 -4.66 11.17
C ASN A 245 16.35 -5.80 10.18
N HIS A 246 15.44 -6.04 9.22
CA HIS A 246 15.66 -7.01 8.14
C HIS A 246 16.81 -6.54 7.25
N ILE A 247 16.85 -5.25 6.88
CA ILE A 247 17.94 -4.67 6.07
C ILE A 247 19.28 -4.84 6.79
N GLU A 248 19.36 -4.54 8.09
CA GLU A 248 20.58 -4.71 8.87
C GLU A 248 21.00 -6.19 9.02
N LYS A 249 20.07 -7.08 9.34
CA LYS A 249 20.36 -8.53 9.45
C LYS A 249 20.86 -9.12 8.14
N SER A 250 20.34 -8.68 7.00
CA SER A 250 20.71 -9.17 5.66
C SER A 250 22.16 -8.90 5.25
N LYS A 251 22.89 -8.06 6.02
CA LYS A 251 24.32 -7.81 5.80
C LYS A 251 25.19 -9.03 6.09
N THR A 252 24.64 -10.07 6.70
CA THR A 252 25.28 -11.37 6.92
C THR A 252 24.61 -12.46 6.07
N ASP A 253 25.38 -13.49 5.66
CA ASP A 253 24.84 -14.60 4.89
C ASP A 253 23.73 -15.35 5.63
N ASP A 254 23.86 -15.51 6.95
CA ASP A 254 22.86 -16.20 7.76
C ASP A 254 21.60 -15.34 7.89
N GLY A 255 21.73 -14.03 8.05
CA GLY A 255 20.59 -13.11 8.08
C GLY A 255 19.84 -13.08 6.74
N MET A 256 20.56 -13.10 5.62
CA MET A 256 19.96 -13.17 4.28
C MET A 256 19.17 -14.48 4.10
N LYS A 257 19.73 -15.61 4.54
CA LYS A 257 19.03 -16.90 4.51
C LYS A 257 17.77 -16.91 5.37
N LEU A 258 17.82 -16.33 6.57
CA LEU A 258 16.64 -16.23 7.45
C LEU A 258 15.50 -15.46 6.77
N ILE A 259 15.80 -14.34 6.11
CA ILE A 259 14.78 -13.56 5.37
C ILE A 259 14.23 -14.40 4.21
N ALA A 260 15.07 -15.09 3.45
CA ALA A 260 14.64 -15.98 2.37
C ALA A 260 13.73 -17.12 2.89
N ASP A 261 14.05 -17.69 4.05
CA ASP A 261 13.24 -18.73 4.68
C ASP A 261 11.86 -18.21 5.17
N GLU A 262 11.79 -16.97 5.63
CA GLU A 262 10.52 -16.32 5.95
C GLU A 262 9.66 -16.12 4.70
N ILE A 263 10.25 -15.63 3.62
CA ILE A 263 9.54 -15.43 2.35
C ILE A 263 9.10 -16.75 1.73
N ARG A 264 9.91 -17.80 1.81
CA ARG A 264 9.49 -19.15 1.36
C ARG A 264 8.23 -19.66 2.08
N LYS A 265 8.00 -19.28 3.33
CA LYS A 265 6.76 -19.67 4.04
C LYS A 265 5.51 -19.04 3.43
N THR A 266 5.65 -17.97 2.65
CA THR A 266 4.54 -17.31 1.94
C THR A 266 4.11 -18.02 0.66
N THR A 267 4.82 -19.05 0.20
CA THR A 267 4.49 -19.79 -1.03
C THR A 267 3.12 -20.47 -0.98
N ASN A 268 2.59 -20.73 0.22
CA ASN A 268 1.26 -21.30 0.42
C ASN A 268 0.17 -20.22 0.57
N PHE A 269 0.53 -18.96 0.52
CA PHE A 269 -0.41 -17.85 0.59
C PHE A 269 -1.03 -17.62 -0.78
N ARG A 270 -2.24 -17.06 -0.80
CA ARG A 270 -2.92 -16.69 -2.05
C ARG A 270 -2.05 -15.77 -2.91
N GLY A 271 -1.38 -14.81 -2.27
CA GLY A 271 -0.44 -13.91 -2.92
C GLY A 271 0.42 -13.19 -1.90
N PHE A 272 1.65 -12.91 -2.29
CA PHE A 272 2.57 -12.13 -1.48
C PHE A 272 3.38 -11.18 -2.35
N ILE A 273 3.42 -9.90 -1.95
CA ILE A 273 4.24 -8.85 -2.55
C ILE A 273 5.30 -8.46 -1.54
N LEU A 274 6.56 -8.58 -1.91
CA LEU A 274 7.68 -8.21 -1.06
C LEU A 274 7.93 -6.71 -1.13
N GLY A 275 8.01 -6.06 0.01
CA GLY A 275 8.33 -4.65 0.14
C GLY A 275 8.68 -4.26 1.56
N THR A 276 9.03 -3.00 1.74
CA THR A 276 9.19 -2.43 3.08
C THR A 276 7.83 -2.07 3.68
N ASN A 277 7.79 -1.89 5.00
CA ASN A 277 6.55 -1.51 5.71
C ASN A 277 6.09 -0.09 5.40
N SER A 278 7.00 0.79 5.00
CA SER A 278 6.71 2.22 4.87
C SER A 278 7.01 2.79 3.49
N GLY A 279 7.90 2.15 2.72
CA GLY A 279 8.49 2.70 1.51
C GLY A 279 9.95 3.09 1.71
N ILE A 280 10.53 3.76 0.73
CA ILE A 280 11.93 4.17 0.71
C ILE A 280 12.05 5.66 1.01
N PHE A 281 12.86 5.99 2.03
CA PHE A 281 13.10 7.34 2.50
C PHE A 281 14.61 7.63 2.62
N PRO A 282 15.02 8.91 2.73
CA PRO A 282 16.41 9.28 2.93
C PRO A 282 17.04 8.56 4.14
N GLY A 283 18.29 8.17 3.97
CA GLY A 283 19.06 7.46 5.00
C GLY A 283 18.83 5.95 5.09
N MET A 284 17.93 5.35 4.30
CA MET A 284 17.80 3.90 4.20
C MET A 284 18.96 3.30 3.38
N ASP A 285 19.41 2.11 3.78
CA ASP A 285 20.41 1.34 3.02
C ASP A 285 19.75 0.66 1.81
N VAL A 286 19.42 1.48 0.79
CA VAL A 286 18.73 1.06 -0.44
C VAL A 286 19.55 0.02 -1.20
N MET A 287 20.89 0.12 -1.17
CA MET A 287 21.76 -0.86 -1.83
C MET A 287 21.68 -2.23 -1.16
N GLN A 288 21.49 -2.28 0.15
CA GLN A 288 21.27 -3.53 0.86
C GLN A 288 19.86 -4.09 0.61
N LEU A 289 18.85 -3.23 0.56
CA LEU A 289 17.48 -3.62 0.17
C LEU A 289 17.46 -4.25 -1.22
N LYS A 290 18.15 -3.64 -2.21
CA LYS A 290 18.29 -4.19 -3.54
C LYS A 290 18.93 -5.59 -3.53
N LYS A 291 19.95 -5.83 -2.70
CA LYS A 291 20.53 -7.18 -2.56
C LYS A 291 19.54 -8.20 -2.01
N ILE A 292 18.64 -7.81 -1.10
CA ILE A 292 17.55 -8.69 -0.65
C ILE A 292 16.65 -9.04 -1.83
N TYR A 293 16.23 -8.05 -2.60
CA TYR A 293 15.37 -8.25 -3.77
C TYR A 293 16.01 -9.17 -4.82
N ASP A 294 17.26 -8.92 -5.14
CA ASP A 294 18.04 -9.75 -6.09
C ASP A 294 18.24 -11.19 -5.58
N TYR A 295 18.45 -11.35 -4.28
CA TYR A 295 18.61 -12.68 -3.67
C TYR A 295 17.31 -13.49 -3.75
N ILE A 296 16.18 -12.88 -3.40
CA ILE A 296 14.87 -13.53 -3.43
C ILE A 296 14.45 -13.85 -4.87
N ALA A 297 14.71 -12.98 -5.84
CA ALA A 297 14.45 -13.26 -7.24
C ALA A 297 15.16 -14.52 -7.71
N LYS A 298 16.46 -14.66 -7.39
CA LYS A 298 17.28 -15.84 -7.76
C LYS A 298 16.81 -17.13 -7.05
N GLU A 299 16.33 -17.04 -5.81
CA GLU A 299 15.80 -18.20 -5.10
C GLU A 299 14.44 -18.66 -5.68
N SER A 300 13.64 -17.74 -6.22
CA SER A 300 12.33 -18.04 -6.83
C SER A 300 12.46 -18.71 -8.22
N GLU A 301 13.63 -18.62 -8.87
CA GLU A 301 13.94 -19.28 -10.16
C GLU A 301 14.42 -20.73 -10.00
N ARG A 302 14.74 -21.18 -8.78
CA ARG A 302 15.23 -22.54 -8.47
C ARG A 302 14.08 -23.47 -8.07
#